data_316a25a163cfdd2e0c3966916f460e80
#
_entry.id   316a25a163cfdd2e0c3966916f460e80
#
_cell.length_a   1.000
_cell.length_b   1.000
_cell.length_c   1.000
_cell.angle_alpha   90.00
_cell.angle_beta   90.00
_cell.angle_gamma   90.00
#
_symmetry.space_group_name_H-M   'P 1'
#
loop_
_entity.id
_entity.type
_entity.pdbx_description
1 polymer ?
#
loop_
_entity_poly.entity_id
_entity_poly.type
_entity_poly.pdbx_seq_one_letter_code
_entity_poly.pdbx_strand_id
1 'polypeptide(L)'
;NYFYLPHRKETRGIGGIFFDHKKNNWRKDFDFIRNVGLCFFDCVKTIIRKKMYKKWTKKQKNYQLIKRGRYVEFNLLYDRGTKFGLNTGGNVNAVLMSLPPEAKWE
;
A
#
# COMPACT_ATOMS: atom_id res chain seq x y z
N ASN A 1 10.79 3.36 9.68
CA ASN A 1 9.52 2.83 9.17
C ASN A 1 9.03 3.70 8.00
N TYR A 2 9.09 3.17 6.77
CA TYR A 2 8.77 3.91 5.54
C TYR A 2 7.32 4.42 5.51
N PHE A 3 6.37 3.63 6.02
CA PHE A 3 4.93 3.92 5.94
C PHE A 3 4.38 4.74 7.12
N TYR A 4 5.22 5.47 7.81
CA TYR A 4 4.85 6.28 8.96
C TYR A 4 4.32 7.66 8.55
N LEU A 5 3.30 8.13 9.25
CA LEU A 5 2.69 9.46 9.11
C LEU A 5 3.13 10.35 10.28
N PRO A 6 4.15 11.22 10.11
CA PRO A 6 4.66 12.03 11.22
C PRO A 6 3.60 12.93 11.85
N HIS A 7 2.74 13.55 11.05
CA HIS A 7 1.69 14.46 11.51
C HIS A 7 0.56 13.78 12.28
N ARG A 8 0.45 12.45 12.18
CA ARG A 8 -0.53 11.65 12.92
C ARG A 8 0.11 10.75 13.98
N LYS A 9 1.43 10.66 14.01
CA LYS A 9 2.20 9.77 14.90
C LYS A 9 1.76 8.30 14.81
N GLU A 10 1.29 7.87 13.65
CA GLU A 10 0.86 6.49 13.38
C GLU A 10 1.33 6.00 12.01
N THR A 11 1.25 4.69 11.76
CA THR A 11 1.47 4.14 10.41
C THR A 11 0.21 4.26 9.57
N ARG A 12 0.36 4.40 8.24
CA ARG A 12 -0.76 4.47 7.30
C ARG A 12 -1.66 3.22 7.29
N GLY A 13 -1.19 2.13 7.88
CA GLY A 13 -1.88 0.84 7.96
C GLY A 13 -0.88 -0.26 8.28
N ILE A 14 -1.29 -1.51 8.06
CA ILE A 14 -0.37 -2.65 8.11
C ILE A 14 0.69 -2.43 7.04
N GLY A 15 1.96 -2.49 7.42
CA GLY A 15 3.07 -2.18 6.54
C GLY A 15 3.23 -3.14 5.36
N GLY A 16 4.37 -3.09 4.76
CA GLY A 16 4.75 -3.93 3.64
C GLY A 16 6.26 -4.00 3.52
N ILE A 17 6.72 -4.65 2.47
CA ILE A 17 8.13 -4.66 2.10
C ILE A 17 8.34 -3.52 1.11
N PHE A 18 9.36 -2.71 1.37
CA PHE A 18 9.84 -1.71 0.44
C PHE A 18 11.33 -1.90 0.22
N PHE A 19 11.74 -2.01 -1.02
CA PHE A 19 13.13 -2.13 -1.42
C PHE A 19 13.36 -1.52 -2.80
N ASP A 20 14.53 -0.93 -2.98
CA ASP A 20 15.01 -0.40 -4.26
C ASP A 20 16.52 -0.65 -4.39
N HIS A 21 17.10 -0.28 -5.54
CA HIS A 21 18.54 -0.29 -5.79
C HIS A 21 19.27 -1.58 -5.42
N LYS A 22 18.61 -2.74 -5.56
CA LYS A 22 19.28 -4.04 -5.36
C LYS A 22 20.34 -4.26 -6.45
N LYS A 23 21.61 -4.31 -6.03
CA LYS A 23 22.77 -4.43 -6.94
C LYS A 23 23.76 -5.51 -6.49
N ASN A 24 23.27 -6.59 -5.88
CA ASN A 24 24.16 -7.63 -5.37
C ASN A 24 24.59 -8.59 -6.48
N ASN A 25 23.68 -9.45 -6.89
CA ASN A 25 23.86 -10.44 -7.93
C ASN A 25 22.51 -10.65 -8.58
N TRP A 26 22.43 -10.54 -9.91
CA TRP A 26 21.15 -10.60 -10.63
C TRP A 26 20.34 -11.87 -10.31
N ARG A 27 21.01 -13.01 -10.15
CA ARG A 27 20.31 -14.28 -9.84
C ARG A 27 19.72 -14.26 -8.43
N LYS A 28 20.49 -13.81 -7.43
CA LYS A 28 19.98 -13.66 -6.05
C LYS A 28 18.87 -12.62 -5.96
N ASP A 29 19.00 -11.53 -6.69
CA ASP A 29 17.98 -10.48 -6.72
C ASP A 29 16.71 -10.95 -7.42
N PHE A 30 16.84 -11.71 -8.52
CA PHE A 30 15.72 -12.36 -9.19
C PHE A 30 15.01 -13.37 -8.28
N ASP A 31 15.76 -14.27 -7.63
CA ASP A 31 15.19 -15.26 -6.70
C ASP A 31 14.47 -14.58 -5.53
N PHE A 32 15.03 -13.49 -5.00
CA PHE A 32 14.38 -12.71 -3.96
C PHE A 32 13.04 -12.13 -4.43
N ILE A 33 13.01 -11.45 -5.58
CA ILE A 33 11.80 -10.83 -6.13
C ILE A 33 10.75 -11.89 -6.44
N ARG A 34 11.16 -13.01 -7.05
CA ARG A 34 10.28 -14.14 -7.33
C ARG A 34 9.66 -14.71 -6.06
N ASN A 35 10.47 -14.93 -5.02
CA ASN A 35 9.98 -15.46 -3.74
C ASN A 35 9.05 -14.49 -3.02
N VAL A 36 9.30 -13.18 -3.08
CA VAL A 36 8.38 -12.14 -2.59
C VAL A 36 7.05 -12.23 -3.33
N GLY A 37 7.06 -12.36 -4.65
CA GLY A 37 5.85 -12.50 -5.46
C GLY A 37 5.03 -13.75 -5.12
N LEU A 38 5.68 -14.90 -4.98
CA LEU A 38 5.04 -16.16 -4.58
C LEU A 38 4.44 -16.07 -3.17
N CYS A 39 5.20 -15.54 -2.21
CA CYS A 39 4.72 -15.33 -0.85
C CYS A 39 3.52 -14.38 -0.82
N PHE A 40 3.56 -13.28 -1.56
CA PHE A 40 2.45 -12.35 -1.71
C PHE A 40 1.19 -13.06 -2.22
N PHE A 41 1.33 -13.84 -3.30
CA PHE A 41 0.22 -14.58 -3.87
C PHE A 41 -0.42 -15.53 -2.86
N ASP A 42 0.38 -16.33 -2.16
CA ASP A 42 -0.11 -17.31 -1.18
C ASP A 42 -0.77 -16.62 0.04
N CYS A 43 -0.19 -15.53 0.53
CA CYS A 43 -0.77 -14.74 1.61
C CYS A 43 -2.12 -14.15 1.21
N VAL A 44 -2.20 -13.49 0.04
CA VAL A 44 -3.44 -12.87 -0.45
C VAL A 44 -4.52 -13.93 -0.67
N LYS A 45 -4.19 -15.04 -1.35
CA LYS A 45 -5.10 -16.17 -1.56
C LYS A 45 -5.65 -16.72 -0.25
N THR A 46 -4.79 -16.89 0.75
CA THR A 46 -5.18 -17.38 2.07
C THR A 46 -6.11 -16.41 2.79
N ILE A 47 -5.80 -15.11 2.78
CA ILE A 47 -6.62 -14.07 3.41
C ILE A 47 -7.98 -13.98 2.73
N ILE A 48 -8.01 -13.95 1.39
CA ILE A 48 -9.26 -13.89 0.62
C ILE A 48 -10.15 -15.09 0.98
N ARG A 49 -9.63 -16.33 0.88
CA ARG A 49 -10.38 -17.54 1.21
C ARG A 49 -10.98 -17.51 2.62
N LYS A 50 -10.26 -16.97 3.59
CA LYS A 50 -10.70 -16.87 4.99
C LYS A 50 -11.70 -15.75 5.24
N LYS A 51 -11.71 -14.70 4.42
CA LYS A 51 -12.42 -13.46 4.74
C LYS A 51 -13.55 -13.10 3.77
N MET A 52 -13.52 -13.55 2.51
CA MET A 52 -14.43 -13.09 1.46
C MET A 52 -15.92 -13.27 1.77
N TYR A 53 -16.28 -14.29 2.54
CA TYR A 53 -17.68 -14.55 2.93
C TYR A 53 -18.03 -14.05 4.33
N LYS A 54 -17.09 -13.41 5.05
CA LYS A 54 -17.36 -12.90 6.39
C LYS A 54 -18.21 -11.63 6.30
N LYS A 55 -19.31 -11.62 7.04
CA LYS A 55 -20.13 -10.41 7.21
C LYS A 55 -19.34 -9.34 7.94
N TRP A 56 -19.62 -8.10 7.62
CA TRP A 56 -19.03 -6.93 8.25
C TRP A 56 -20.10 -5.95 8.73
N THR A 57 -19.80 -5.11 9.70
CA THR A 57 -20.68 -4.11 10.28
C THR A 57 -20.40 -2.72 9.70
N LYS A 58 -21.37 -1.80 9.79
CA LYS A 58 -21.16 -0.39 9.43
C LYS A 58 -19.98 0.23 10.19
N LYS A 59 -19.78 -0.13 11.47
CA LYS A 59 -18.65 0.33 12.28
C LYS A 59 -17.31 -0.12 11.69
N GLN A 60 -17.22 -1.38 11.29
CA GLN A 60 -16.00 -1.92 10.65
C GLN A 60 -15.73 -1.25 9.30
N LYS A 61 -16.77 -1.02 8.48
CA LYS A 61 -16.63 -0.31 7.21
C LYS A 61 -16.16 1.13 7.44
N ASN A 62 -16.76 1.85 8.40
CA ASN A 62 -16.33 3.20 8.72
C ASN A 62 -14.86 3.26 9.17
N TYR A 63 -14.45 2.36 10.06
CA TYR A 63 -13.04 2.22 10.46
C TYR A 63 -12.12 1.97 9.27
N GLN A 64 -12.50 1.07 8.37
CA GLN A 64 -11.74 0.81 7.14
C GLN A 64 -11.56 2.07 6.31
N LEU A 65 -12.64 2.85 6.11
CA LEU A 65 -12.59 4.08 5.32
C LEU A 65 -11.70 5.15 5.95
N ILE A 66 -11.71 5.27 7.28
CA ILE A 66 -10.79 6.16 8.03
C ILE A 66 -9.33 5.72 7.80
N LYS A 67 -9.04 4.43 7.93
CA LYS A 67 -7.69 3.92 7.64
C LYS A 67 -7.29 4.05 6.16
N ARG A 68 -8.27 4.03 5.24
CA ARG A 68 -8.02 4.38 3.83
C ARG A 68 -7.69 5.86 3.66
N GLY A 69 -8.23 6.76 4.49
CA GLY A 69 -7.81 8.16 4.55
C GLY A 69 -6.33 8.31 4.92
N ARG A 70 -5.84 7.52 5.90
CA ARG A 70 -4.41 7.48 6.27
C ARG A 70 -3.52 7.03 5.10
N TYR A 71 -3.99 6.05 4.33
CA TYR A 71 -3.31 5.59 3.13
C TYR A 71 -3.22 6.70 2.06
N VAL A 72 -4.30 7.45 1.84
CA VAL A 72 -4.32 8.60 0.91
C VAL A 72 -3.33 9.67 1.36
N GLU A 73 -3.35 10.04 2.65
CA GLU A 73 -2.41 11.02 3.20
C GLU A 73 -0.96 10.60 2.96
N PHE A 74 -0.62 9.34 3.20
CA PHE A 74 0.73 8.86 2.96
C PHE A 74 1.12 9.00 1.48
N ASN A 75 0.28 8.52 0.58
CA ASN A 75 0.60 8.53 -0.85
C ASN A 75 0.76 9.95 -1.40
N LEU A 76 -0.09 10.90 -0.98
CA LEU A 76 0.00 12.27 -1.46
C LEU A 76 1.12 13.07 -0.80
N LEU A 77 1.37 12.87 0.49
CA LEU A 77 2.30 13.70 1.26
C LEU A 77 3.73 13.12 1.35
N TYR A 78 3.88 11.81 1.39
CA TYR A 78 5.15 11.18 1.75
C TYR A 78 5.66 10.16 0.73
N ASP A 79 4.79 9.58 -0.12
CA ASP A 79 5.24 8.57 -1.07
C ASP A 79 6.10 9.19 -2.17
N ARG A 80 7.36 8.73 -2.25
CA ARG A 80 8.34 9.25 -3.22
C ARG A 80 7.93 8.98 -4.67
N GLY A 81 7.37 7.81 -4.94
CA GLY A 81 6.93 7.41 -6.27
C GLY A 81 5.77 8.27 -6.78
N THR A 82 4.75 8.48 -5.95
CA THR A 82 3.60 9.34 -6.27
C THR A 82 4.05 10.78 -6.51
N LYS A 83 4.87 11.33 -5.62
CA LYS A 83 5.40 12.70 -5.77
C LYS A 83 6.24 12.86 -7.03
N PHE A 84 7.12 11.92 -7.32
CA PHE A 84 7.91 11.92 -8.54
C PHE A 84 7.01 11.89 -9.78
N GLY A 85 6.06 10.97 -9.86
CA GLY A 85 5.15 10.86 -11.00
C GLY A 85 4.35 12.12 -11.27
N LEU A 86 3.83 12.77 -10.21
CA LEU A 86 3.07 14.02 -10.32
C LEU A 86 3.98 15.21 -10.74
N ASN A 87 5.18 15.31 -10.14
CA ASN A 87 6.09 16.42 -10.39
C ASN A 87 6.76 16.37 -11.78
N THR A 88 6.88 15.20 -12.37
CA THR A 88 7.50 15.01 -13.70
C THR A 88 6.51 14.99 -14.85
N GLY A 89 5.25 15.37 -14.61
CA GLY A 89 4.21 15.41 -15.65
C GLY A 89 3.72 14.03 -16.09
N GLY A 90 3.84 13.03 -15.25
CA GLY A 90 3.29 11.69 -15.50
C GLY A 90 1.76 11.71 -15.67
N ASN A 91 1.22 10.67 -16.29
CA ASN A 91 -0.23 10.51 -16.42
C ASN A 91 -0.88 10.43 -15.03
N VAL A 92 -1.61 11.48 -14.66
CA VAL A 92 -2.25 11.62 -13.33
C VAL A 92 -3.13 10.43 -13.00
N ASN A 93 -3.93 9.96 -13.95
CA ASN A 93 -4.83 8.83 -13.73
C ASN A 93 -4.05 7.53 -13.42
N ALA A 94 -2.91 7.33 -14.09
CA ALA A 94 -2.05 6.18 -13.81
C ALA A 94 -1.32 6.32 -12.46
N VAL A 95 -0.83 7.51 -12.12
CA VAL A 95 -0.15 7.77 -10.85
C VAL A 95 -1.11 7.61 -9.67
N LEU A 96 -2.34 8.11 -9.79
CA LEU A 96 -3.33 8.09 -8.71
C LEU A 96 -4.23 6.85 -8.70
N MET A 97 -4.03 5.90 -9.61
CA MET A 97 -4.84 4.66 -9.68
C MET A 97 -4.80 3.82 -8.40
N SER A 98 -3.77 3.98 -7.57
CA SER A 98 -3.63 3.27 -6.29
C SER A 98 -4.52 3.85 -5.18
N LEU A 99 -5.06 5.06 -5.36
CA LEU A 99 -5.94 5.66 -4.38
C LEU A 99 -7.31 4.97 -4.36
N PRO A 100 -7.92 4.82 -3.17
CA PRO A 100 -9.23 4.20 -3.06
C PRO A 100 -10.33 5.11 -3.62
N PRO A 101 -11.43 4.56 -4.17
CA PRO A 101 -12.57 5.36 -4.64
C PRO A 101 -13.28 6.11 -3.50
N GLU A 102 -13.14 5.60 -2.27
CA GLU A 102 -13.73 6.19 -1.06
C GLU A 102 -12.73 6.18 0.09
N ALA A 103 -12.69 7.28 0.83
CA ALA A 103 -11.96 7.41 2.07
C ALA A 103 -12.71 8.38 3.01
N LYS A 104 -12.42 8.30 4.31
CA LYS A 104 -12.97 9.21 5.31
C LYS A 104 -11.88 9.81 6.19
N TRP A 105 -12.15 10.99 6.71
CA TRP A 105 -11.39 11.65 7.75
C TRP A 105 -12.29 11.88 8.97
N GLU A 106 -11.68 11.86 10.14
CA GLU A 106 -12.32 12.24 11.42
C GLU A 106 -12.31 13.75 11.55
#